data_cbbc90e9620a9428317171c3f6639a82
#
_entry.id   cbbc90e9620a9428317171c3f6639a82
#
_cell.length_a   1.000
_cell.length_b   1.000
_cell.length_c   1.000
_cell.angle_alpha   90.00
_cell.angle_beta   90.00
_cell.angle_gamma   90.00
#
_symmetry.space_group_name_H-M   'P 1'
#
loop_
_entity.id
_entity.type
_entity.pdbx_description
1 polymer ?
#
loop_
_entity_poly.entity_id
_entity_poly.type
_entity_poly.pdbx_seq_one_letter_code
_entity_poly.pdbx_strand_id
1 'polypeptide(L)' 'MIVEVALNLPLRKSFDYRWPDNITRVPEAGLHVLVPFGSQKKGGVVIGVKEKSDFSRLKSVETLVDE' A
#
# COMPACT_ATOMS: atom_id res chain seq x y z
N MET A 1 -6.07 4.22 -8.72
CA MET A 1 -4.84 4.81 -8.21
C MET A 1 -3.95 3.75 -7.60
N ILE A 2 -2.66 3.98 -7.65
CA ILE A 2 -1.65 3.07 -7.12
C ILE A 2 -0.88 3.81 -6.04
N VAL A 3 -0.59 3.11 -4.96
CA VAL A 3 0.23 3.66 -3.87
C VAL A 3 1.51 2.85 -3.75
N GLU A 4 2.58 3.54 -3.46
CA GLU A 4 3.83 2.90 -3.07
C GLU A 4 3.86 2.83 -1.56
N VAL A 5 4.05 1.62 -1.04
CA VAL A 5 3.98 1.35 0.40
C VAL A 5 5.32 0.82 0.88
N ALA A 6 5.89 1.51 1.85
CA ALA A 6 7.09 1.04 2.54
C ALA A 6 6.66 0.09 3.64
N LEU A 7 7.10 -1.15 3.56
CA LEU A 7 6.76 -2.18 4.52
C LEU A 7 7.77 -2.20 5.67
N ASN A 8 7.26 -2.57 6.84
CA ASN A 8 8.10 -2.73 8.03
C ASN A 8 8.79 -4.09 7.97
N LEU A 9 9.82 -4.18 7.15
CA LEU A 9 10.62 -5.38 6.95
C LEU A 9 12.08 -5.09 7.31
N PRO A 10 12.88 -6.12 7.64
CA PRO A 10 14.31 -5.93 7.88
C PRO A 10 15.04 -5.28 6.71
N LEU A 11 14.61 -5.57 5.49
CA LEU A 11 15.10 -4.88 4.29
C LEU A 11 14.14 -3.74 3.99
N ARG A 12 14.69 -2.55 3.79
CA ARG A 12 13.89 -1.38 3.43
C ARG A 12 13.49 -1.48 1.98
N LYS A 13 12.29 -1.97 1.74
CA LYS A 13 11.71 -2.07 0.40
C LYS A 13 10.32 -1.49 0.40
N SER A 14 9.96 -0.96 -0.75
CA SER A 14 8.61 -0.52 -1.00
C SER A 14 8.00 -1.34 -2.13
N PHE A 15 6.69 -1.42 -2.13
CA PHE A 15 5.93 -2.19 -3.11
C PHE A 15 4.72 -1.40 -3.54
N ASP A 16 4.30 -1.62 -4.79
CA ASP A 16 3.11 -0.96 -5.32
C ASP A 16 1.87 -1.78 -4.98
N TYR A 17 0.81 -1.07 -4.58
CA TYR A 17 -0.50 -1.65 -4.31
C TYR A 17 -1.58 -0.80 -4.94
N ARG A 18 -2.69 -1.41 -5.29
CA ARG A 18 -3.86 -0.67 -5.72
C ARG A 18 -4.54 -0.03 -4.53
N TRP A 19 -5.04 1.17 -4.73
CA TRP A 19 -5.91 1.82 -3.76
C TRP A 19 -7.34 1.37 -4.08
N PRO A 20 -7.99 0.58 -3.21
CA PRO A 20 -9.30 0.03 -3.54
C PRO A 20 -10.40 1.06 -3.38
N ASP A 21 -11.50 0.87 -4.14
CA ASP A 21 -12.62 1.80 -4.14
C ASP A 21 -13.37 1.84 -2.80
N ASN A 22 -13.28 0.76 -2.01
CA ASN A 22 -13.95 0.72 -0.72
C ASN A 22 -13.25 1.51 0.38
N ILE A 23 -12.05 2.02 0.11
CA ILE A 23 -11.41 2.98 1.01
C ILE A 23 -11.74 4.36 0.49
N THR A 24 -12.60 5.09 1.23
CA THR A 24 -13.10 6.38 0.78
C THR A 24 -12.12 7.53 0.96
N ARG A 25 -11.12 7.33 1.81
CA ARG A 25 -10.09 8.34 2.01
C ARG A 25 -9.19 8.44 0.79
N VAL A 26 -8.85 9.67 0.41
CA VAL A 26 -7.91 9.92 -0.70
C VAL A 26 -6.52 9.43 -0.27
N PRO A 27 -5.83 8.66 -1.13
CA PRO A 27 -4.49 8.17 -0.78
C PRO A 27 -3.49 9.32 -0.74
N GLU A 28 -2.65 9.31 0.28
CA GLU A 28 -1.58 10.29 0.42
C GLU A 28 -0.43 9.70 1.24
N ALA A 29 0.75 10.27 1.07
CA ALA A 29 1.93 9.86 1.82
C ALA A 29 1.70 10.08 3.31
N GLY A 30 2.18 9.14 4.12
CA GLY A 30 2.04 9.19 5.57
C GLY A 30 0.92 8.34 6.14
N LEU A 31 0.01 7.86 5.29
CA LEU A 31 -1.07 7.00 5.76
C LEU A 31 -0.54 5.61 6.12
N HIS A 32 -1.01 5.09 7.23
CA HIS A 32 -0.71 3.71 7.63
C HIS A 32 -1.74 2.76 7.07
N VAL A 33 -1.28 1.69 6.46
CA VAL A 33 -2.14 0.72 5.77
C VAL A 33 -1.74 -0.69 6.13
N LEU A 34 -2.71 -1.59 5.98
CA LEU A 34 -2.47 -3.03 6.05
C LEU A 34 -2.55 -3.58 4.63
N VAL A 35 -1.53 -4.31 4.23
CA VAL A 35 -1.42 -4.84 2.87
C VAL A 35 -1.12 -6.33 2.88
N PRO A 36 -1.57 -7.07 1.85
CA PRO A 36 -1.18 -8.46 1.70
C PRO A 36 0.29 -8.54 1.27
N PHE A 37 1.01 -9.47 1.85
CA PHE A 37 2.41 -9.71 1.49
C PHE A 37 2.69 -11.21 1.61
N GLY A 38 2.82 -11.88 0.47
CA GLY A 38 2.88 -13.33 0.43
C GLY A 38 1.59 -13.92 0.99
N SER A 39 1.70 -14.83 1.93
CA SER A 39 0.55 -15.44 2.61
C SER A 39 0.13 -14.69 3.88
N GLN A 40 0.76 -13.55 4.16
CA GLN A 40 0.53 -12.78 5.37
C GLN A 40 0.01 -11.39 5.04
N LYS A 41 -0.39 -10.67 6.07
CA LYS A 41 -0.71 -9.25 6.00
C LYS A 41 0.33 -8.49 6.79
N LYS A 42 0.79 -7.37 6.24
CA LYS A 42 1.82 -6.54 6.85
C LYS A 42 1.35 -5.10 6.94
N GLY A 43 1.77 -4.43 7.99
CA GLY A 43 1.59 -2.99 8.09
C GLY A 43 2.64 -2.26 7.29
N GLY A 44 2.27 -1.11 6.75
CA GLY A 44 3.18 -0.27 6.02
C GLY A 44 2.72 1.17 6.01
N VAL A 45 3.54 2.01 5.41
CA VAL A 45 3.26 3.44 5.28
C VAL A 45 3.26 3.81 3.82
N VAL A 46 2.24 4.52 3.38
CA VAL A 46 2.20 5.07 2.02
C VAL A 46 3.29 6.13 1.90
N ILE A 47 4.16 5.98 0.91
CA ILE A 47 5.23 6.95 0.65
C ILE A 47 5.03 7.70 -0.66
N GLY A 48 4.08 7.30 -1.47
CA GLY A 48 3.77 7.99 -2.72
C GLY A 48 2.51 7.47 -3.35
N VAL A 49 1.97 8.28 -4.25
CA VAL A 49 0.78 7.94 -5.05
C VAL A 49 1.15 8.09 -6.50
N LYS A 50 0.74 7.15 -7.33
CA LYS A 50 1.04 7.19 -8.75
C LYS A 50 -0.11 6.61 -9.58
N GLU A 51 -0.14 6.97 -10.84
CA GLU A 51 -1.18 6.52 -11.76
C GLU A 51 -0.86 5.15 -12.36
N LYS A 52 0.41 4.84 -12.53
CA LYS A 52 0.87 3.62 -13.18
C LYS A 52 1.96 2.95 -12.38
N SER A 53 2.02 1.63 -12.51
CA SER A 53 3.09 0.83 -11.92
C SER A 53 3.81 0.07 -13.04
N ASP A 54 5.08 -0.25 -12.81
CA ASP A 54 5.86 -1.12 -13.69
C ASP A 54 5.39 -2.58 -13.61
N PHE A 55 4.54 -2.90 -12.65
CA PHE A 55 4.03 -4.25 -12.44
C PHE A 55 2.64 -4.39 -13.00
N SER A 56 2.39 -5.50 -13.70
CA SER A 56 1.09 -5.74 -14.34
C SER A 56 0.05 -6.32 -13.39
N ARG A 57 0.48 -6.91 -12.29
CA ARG A 57 -0.42 -7.51 -11.30
C ARG A 57 -0.13 -6.94 -9.93
N LEU A 58 -1.09 -6.21 -9.42
CA LEU A 58 -0.98 -5.61 -8.11
C LEU A 58 -2.07 -6.13 -7.19
N LYS A 59 -1.70 -6.39 -5.95
CA LYS A 59 -2.66 -6.64 -4.89
C LYS A 59 -3.17 -5.30 -4.38
N SER A 60 -4.31 -5.32 -3.73
CA SER A 60 -4.92 -4.11 -3.19
C SER A 60 -4.57 -3.94 -1.72
N VAL A 61 -4.51 -2.69 -1.27
CA VAL A 61 -4.46 -2.38 0.15
C VAL A 61 -5.70 -2.99 0.82
N GLU A 62 -5.51 -3.64 1.97
CA GLU A 62 -6.61 -4.25 2.71
C GLU A 62 -7.45 -3.20 3.41
N THR A 63 -6.80 -2.35 4.19
CA THR A 63 -7.51 -1.35 4.97
C THR A 63 -6.54 -0.27 5.45
N LEU A 64 -7.11 0.86 5.83
CA LEU A 64 -6.37 1.87 6.59
C LEU A 64 -6.25 1.44 8.03
N VAL A 65 -5.12 1.76 8.63
CA VAL A 65 -4.90 1.54 10.05
C VAL A 65 -5.05 2.88 10.75
N ASP A 66 -6.10 2.99 11.54
CA ASP A 66 -6.31 4.19 12.37
C ASP A 66 -5.50 4.07 13.64
N GLU A 67 -4.84 5.14 13.98
CA GLU A 67 -4.15 5.24 15.25
C GLU A 67 -5.03 5.89 16.32
#